data_c2972a0d544e3c6f02d33bbf542078b8
#
_entry.id   c2972a0d544e3c6f02d33bbf542078b8
#
_cell.length_a   1.000
_cell.length_b   1.000
_cell.length_c   1.000
_cell.angle_alpha   90.00
_cell.angle_beta   90.00
_cell.angle_gamma   90.00
#
_symmetry.space_group_name_H-M   'P 1'
#
loop_
_entity.id
_entity.type
_entity.pdbx_description
1 polymer ?
#
loop_
_entity_poly.entity_id
_entity_poly.type
_entity_poly.pdbx_seq_one_letter_code
_entity_poly.pdbx_strand_id
1 'polypeptide(L)'
;AASWTQVKEVKAFSPACPQPRQDKGSFSEDCLYLNVWTAAKKHDARLPVMVWIHGGGFNFGSTSLREYNGKNLAKKGVVVVTLNYRLGPLGFLVHPLLSRESAYKTSGNYALLDQIAALKWVQKNIAAFGGDPGNVTLFGQSAGSRSVSLLMISPPAKGLFHRAIAESGGPIIGSEYLNPFFNGDMENVSKMGQKLAAKLGCDGAEDVLAAMRA
;
A
#
# COMPACT_ATOMS: atom_id res chain seq x y z
N ALA A 1 -13.17 0.90 2.27
CA ALA A 1 -13.90 -0.34 2.03
C ALA A 1 -14.92 -0.58 3.13
N ALA A 2 -16.11 -1.07 2.80
CA ALA A 2 -17.12 -1.43 3.79
C ALA A 2 -16.61 -2.62 4.62
N SER A 3 -16.86 -2.61 5.92
CA SER A 3 -16.55 -3.74 6.79
C SER A 3 -17.50 -4.91 6.50
N TRP A 4 -17.02 -6.12 6.68
CA TRP A 4 -17.83 -7.33 6.58
C TRP A 4 -17.60 -8.24 7.80
N THR A 5 -18.60 -9.01 8.17
CA THR A 5 -18.59 -9.90 9.35
C THR A 5 -18.70 -11.37 8.96
N GLN A 6 -19.02 -11.67 7.70
CA GLN A 6 -19.19 -13.05 7.22
C GLN A 6 -18.02 -13.46 6.34
N VAL A 7 -17.74 -14.78 6.31
CA VAL A 7 -16.76 -15.37 5.39
C VAL A 7 -17.26 -15.16 3.96
N LYS A 8 -16.40 -14.57 3.11
CA LYS A 8 -16.66 -14.42 1.67
C LYS A 8 -15.93 -15.52 0.91
N GLU A 9 -16.62 -16.20 0.02
CA GLU A 9 -15.98 -17.10 -0.93
C GLU A 9 -15.30 -16.27 -2.03
N VAL A 10 -13.98 -16.44 -2.20
CA VAL A 10 -13.18 -15.68 -3.19
C VAL A 10 -12.47 -16.68 -4.08
N LYS A 11 -12.71 -16.63 -5.39
CA LYS A 11 -12.15 -17.57 -6.39
C LYS A 11 -11.13 -16.93 -7.33
N ALA A 12 -10.94 -15.60 -7.26
CA ALA A 12 -10.03 -14.84 -8.11
C ALA A 12 -9.35 -13.72 -7.31
N PHE A 13 -8.24 -13.22 -7.83
CA PHE A 13 -7.64 -12.00 -7.32
C PHE A 13 -8.57 -10.80 -7.55
N SER A 14 -8.54 -9.86 -6.60
CA SER A 14 -9.21 -8.57 -6.76
C SER A 14 -8.57 -7.74 -7.87
N PRO A 15 -9.27 -6.72 -8.42
CA PRO A 15 -8.68 -5.77 -9.33
C PRO A 15 -7.44 -5.09 -8.76
N ALA A 16 -6.51 -4.72 -9.63
CA ALA A 16 -5.39 -3.86 -9.30
C ALA A 16 -5.86 -2.42 -9.11
N CYS A 17 -5.11 -1.62 -8.34
CA CYS A 17 -5.35 -0.19 -8.22
C CYS A 17 -5.12 0.50 -9.58
N PRO A 18 -5.83 1.62 -9.86
CA PRO A 18 -5.65 2.38 -11.09
C PRO A 18 -4.18 2.75 -11.29
N GLN A 19 -3.68 2.49 -12.49
CA GLN A 19 -2.27 2.65 -12.87
C GLN A 19 -2.14 2.78 -14.38
N PRO A 20 -1.01 3.32 -14.90
CA PRO A 20 -0.74 3.27 -16.34
C PRO A 20 -0.82 1.83 -16.84
N ARG A 21 -1.61 1.62 -17.89
CA ARG A 21 -1.93 0.28 -18.39
C ARG A 21 -0.68 -0.40 -18.95
N GLN A 22 -0.16 -1.41 -18.25
CA GLN A 22 0.98 -2.21 -18.70
C GLN A 22 0.59 -3.64 -19.11
N ASP A 23 -0.58 -4.11 -18.66
CA ASP A 23 -1.06 -5.48 -18.93
C ASP A 23 -2.59 -5.53 -19.00
N LYS A 24 -3.11 -6.71 -19.38
CA LYS A 24 -4.55 -6.97 -19.58
C LYS A 24 -5.35 -7.17 -18.28
N GLY A 25 -4.85 -6.67 -17.15
CA GLY A 25 -5.52 -6.81 -15.85
C GLY A 25 -6.80 -5.96 -15.73
N SER A 26 -7.65 -6.29 -14.78
CA SER A 26 -8.76 -5.43 -14.37
C SER A 26 -8.26 -4.40 -13.34
N PHE A 27 -8.69 -3.15 -13.51
CA PHE A 27 -8.38 -2.05 -12.62
C PHE A 27 -9.65 -1.49 -12.00
N SER A 28 -9.59 -1.09 -10.74
CA SER A 28 -10.70 -0.47 -10.04
C SER A 28 -10.17 0.41 -8.91
N GLU A 29 -10.89 1.46 -8.56
CA GLU A 29 -10.62 2.20 -7.33
C GLU A 29 -10.96 1.36 -6.08
N ASP A 30 -11.89 0.41 -6.19
CA ASP A 30 -12.09 -0.64 -5.19
C ASP A 30 -11.01 -1.73 -5.33
N CYS A 31 -9.78 -1.40 -4.93
CA CYS A 31 -8.59 -2.21 -5.09
C CYS A 31 -7.86 -2.57 -3.79
N LEU A 32 -8.27 -2.00 -2.66
CA LEU A 32 -7.57 -2.18 -1.39
C LEU A 32 -7.89 -3.54 -0.76
N TYR A 33 -7.33 -4.57 -1.38
CA TYR A 33 -7.44 -5.96 -0.97
C TYR A 33 -6.09 -6.54 -0.60
N LEU A 34 -6.13 -7.63 0.13
CA LEU A 34 -4.95 -8.44 0.46
C LEU A 34 -5.24 -9.92 0.20
N ASN A 35 -4.19 -10.71 0.04
CA ASN A 35 -4.29 -12.15 -0.08
C ASN A 35 -3.51 -12.81 1.06
N VAL A 36 -4.00 -13.96 1.52
CA VAL A 36 -3.35 -14.76 2.56
C VAL A 36 -3.09 -16.16 2.02
N TRP A 37 -1.84 -16.61 2.10
CA TRP A 37 -1.45 -17.99 1.85
C TRP A 37 -0.98 -18.62 3.17
N THR A 38 -1.57 -19.73 3.52
CA THR A 38 -1.20 -20.47 4.71
C THR A 38 -1.16 -21.98 4.43
N ALA A 39 -0.21 -22.66 5.06
CA ALA A 39 -0.18 -24.11 5.14
C ALA A 39 -0.58 -24.61 6.55
N ALA A 40 -1.04 -23.73 7.43
CA ALA A 40 -1.51 -24.07 8.75
C ALA A 40 -2.70 -25.02 8.67
N LYS A 41 -2.64 -26.12 9.42
CA LYS A 41 -3.74 -27.09 9.53
C LYS A 41 -4.70 -26.77 10.68
N LYS A 42 -4.29 -25.86 11.56
CA LYS A 42 -5.06 -25.43 12.74
C LYS A 42 -4.90 -23.92 12.94
N HIS A 43 -5.91 -23.26 13.49
CA HIS A 43 -5.88 -21.83 13.78
C HIS A 43 -4.85 -21.45 14.85
N ASP A 44 -4.54 -22.37 15.76
CA ASP A 44 -3.57 -22.19 16.84
C ASP A 44 -2.11 -22.54 16.46
N ALA A 45 -1.82 -22.72 15.19
CA ALA A 45 -0.49 -23.10 14.69
C ALA A 45 0.60 -22.04 14.95
N ARG A 46 0.21 -20.75 15.13
CA ARG A 46 1.11 -19.64 15.44
C ARG A 46 2.35 -19.55 14.54
N LEU A 47 2.13 -19.74 13.24
CA LEU A 47 3.20 -19.66 12.25
C LEU A 47 3.71 -18.21 12.11
N PRO A 48 5.01 -17.99 11.84
CA PRO A 48 5.52 -16.68 11.49
C PRO A 48 4.75 -16.08 10.31
N VAL A 49 4.54 -14.79 10.33
CA VAL A 49 3.81 -14.05 9.28
C VAL A 49 4.79 -13.21 8.48
N MET A 50 4.68 -13.27 7.16
CA MET A 50 5.46 -12.44 6.24
C MET A 50 4.50 -11.59 5.40
N VAL A 51 4.62 -10.27 5.50
CA VAL A 51 3.77 -9.30 4.78
C VAL A 51 4.56 -8.66 3.66
N TRP A 52 4.15 -8.90 2.42
CA TRP A 52 4.80 -8.41 1.20
C TRP A 52 4.21 -7.08 0.75
N ILE A 53 5.10 -6.11 0.47
CA ILE A 53 4.77 -4.86 -0.22
C ILE A 53 5.48 -4.88 -1.58
N HIS A 54 4.69 -4.84 -2.66
CA HIS A 54 5.23 -4.89 -4.02
C HIS A 54 5.96 -3.60 -4.42
N GLY A 55 6.87 -3.72 -5.38
CA GLY A 55 7.56 -2.62 -6.03
C GLY A 55 6.72 -1.96 -7.14
N GLY A 56 7.40 -1.33 -8.10
CA GLY A 56 6.77 -0.69 -9.25
C GLY A 56 6.81 0.84 -9.20
N GLY A 57 7.83 1.43 -8.54
CA GLY A 57 8.07 2.88 -8.54
C GLY A 57 6.92 3.69 -7.96
N PHE A 58 6.04 3.08 -7.15
CA PHE A 58 4.78 3.65 -6.65
C PHE A 58 3.75 4.01 -7.73
N ASN A 59 3.97 3.61 -8.98
CA ASN A 59 3.11 3.94 -10.12
C ASN A 59 2.38 2.73 -10.70
N PHE A 60 2.91 1.52 -10.48
CA PHE A 60 2.30 0.28 -10.97
C PHE A 60 2.60 -0.90 -10.04
N GLY A 61 1.94 -2.02 -10.28
CA GLY A 61 2.07 -3.24 -9.51
C GLY A 61 0.73 -3.73 -8.95
N SER A 62 0.70 -4.98 -8.57
CA SER A 62 -0.49 -5.62 -7.99
C SER A 62 -0.10 -6.95 -7.34
N THR A 63 -0.86 -7.36 -6.35
CA THR A 63 -0.73 -8.69 -5.73
C THR A 63 -1.16 -9.84 -6.62
N SER A 64 -1.80 -9.58 -7.77
CA SER A 64 -2.19 -10.59 -8.75
C SER A 64 -1.04 -11.05 -9.66
N LEU A 65 0.11 -10.39 -9.61
CA LEU A 65 1.29 -10.78 -10.38
C LEU A 65 1.79 -12.16 -9.96
N ARG A 66 2.13 -12.98 -10.95
CA ARG A 66 2.51 -14.39 -10.74
C ARG A 66 3.70 -14.55 -9.80
N GLU A 67 4.67 -13.66 -9.88
CA GLU A 67 5.86 -13.63 -9.04
C GLU A 67 5.57 -13.37 -7.55
N TYR A 68 4.42 -12.78 -7.22
CA TYR A 68 4.02 -12.50 -5.85
C TYR A 68 3.10 -13.59 -5.26
N ASN A 69 2.96 -14.71 -5.95
CA ASN A 69 2.20 -15.85 -5.42
C ASN A 69 2.90 -16.48 -4.21
N GLY A 70 2.34 -16.28 -3.04
CA GLY A 70 2.90 -16.73 -1.76
C GLY A 70 2.84 -18.24 -1.50
N LYS A 71 2.24 -19.04 -2.38
CA LYS A 71 2.02 -20.49 -2.17
C LYS A 71 3.28 -21.27 -1.83
N ASN A 72 4.38 -21.01 -2.54
CA ASN A 72 5.63 -21.76 -2.34
C ASN A 72 6.33 -21.35 -1.05
N LEU A 73 6.25 -20.07 -0.69
CA LEU A 73 6.80 -19.58 0.57
C LEU A 73 5.97 -20.09 1.76
N ALA A 74 4.64 -20.10 1.65
CA ALA A 74 3.75 -20.61 2.69
C ALA A 74 4.03 -22.09 3.01
N LYS A 75 4.40 -22.92 2.02
CA LYS A 75 4.81 -24.32 2.23
C LYS A 75 6.07 -24.48 3.11
N LYS A 76 6.84 -23.39 3.31
CA LYS A 76 8.02 -23.36 4.20
C LYS A 76 7.67 -23.14 5.67
N GLY A 77 6.39 -23.13 6.03
CA GLY A 77 5.92 -22.99 7.41
C GLY A 77 5.71 -21.54 7.85
N VAL A 78 5.37 -20.65 6.94
CA VAL A 78 5.01 -19.27 7.23
C VAL A 78 3.62 -18.93 6.68
N VAL A 79 2.94 -17.96 7.26
CA VAL A 79 1.77 -17.33 6.64
C VAL A 79 2.26 -16.16 5.81
N VAL A 80 1.91 -16.13 4.52
CA VAL A 80 2.27 -15.02 3.62
C VAL A 80 1.06 -14.15 3.37
N VAL A 81 1.24 -12.84 3.50
CA VAL A 81 0.23 -11.83 3.16
C VAL A 81 0.81 -10.95 2.07
N THR A 82 0.06 -10.69 1.00
CA THR A 82 0.37 -9.66 0.01
C THR A 82 -0.76 -8.66 -0.05
N LEU A 83 -0.46 -7.39 -0.26
CA LEU A 83 -1.44 -6.31 -0.21
C LEU A 83 -1.33 -5.38 -1.42
N ASN A 84 -2.47 -4.90 -1.90
CA ASN A 84 -2.53 -3.75 -2.80
C ASN A 84 -2.52 -2.45 -2.00
N TYR A 85 -1.99 -1.40 -2.60
CA TYR A 85 -2.03 -0.02 -2.09
C TYR A 85 -2.23 0.94 -3.26
N ARG A 86 -2.80 2.12 -3.00
CA ARG A 86 -3.03 3.13 -4.05
C ARG A 86 -1.73 3.61 -4.65
N LEU A 87 -1.76 3.87 -5.95
CA LEU A 87 -0.59 4.17 -6.78
C LEU A 87 -0.70 5.55 -7.41
N GLY A 88 0.44 6.09 -7.84
CA GLY A 88 0.51 7.37 -8.51
C GLY A 88 -0.19 8.50 -7.76
N PRO A 89 -0.93 9.38 -8.45
CA PRO A 89 -1.64 10.48 -7.81
C PRO A 89 -2.66 10.04 -6.77
N LEU A 90 -3.35 8.90 -6.97
CA LEU A 90 -4.34 8.40 -6.00
C LEU A 90 -3.71 7.99 -4.66
N GLY A 91 -2.43 7.58 -4.68
CA GLY A 91 -1.69 7.20 -3.48
C GLY A 91 -0.83 8.32 -2.89
N PHE A 92 -0.43 9.31 -3.69
CA PHE A 92 0.63 10.25 -3.32
C PHE A 92 0.36 11.70 -3.71
N LEU A 93 -0.88 12.07 -4.06
CA LEU A 93 -1.21 13.45 -4.40
C LEU A 93 -1.03 14.39 -3.21
N VAL A 94 -0.17 15.38 -3.37
CA VAL A 94 -0.07 16.51 -2.46
C VAL A 94 -0.84 17.70 -3.05
N HIS A 95 -1.82 18.19 -2.32
CA HIS A 95 -2.61 19.36 -2.73
C HIS A 95 -2.96 20.21 -1.51
N PRO A 96 -2.90 21.56 -1.57
CA PRO A 96 -3.16 22.44 -0.42
C PRO A 96 -4.54 22.22 0.21
N LEU A 97 -5.55 21.97 -0.61
CA LEU A 97 -6.92 21.72 -0.14
C LEU A 97 -7.01 20.37 0.60
N LEU A 98 -6.37 19.32 0.08
CA LEU A 98 -6.29 18.02 0.77
C LEU A 98 -5.54 18.14 2.10
N SER A 99 -4.48 18.92 2.16
CA SER A 99 -3.76 19.19 3.41
C SER A 99 -4.62 19.95 4.42
N ARG A 100 -5.46 20.90 3.96
CA ARG A 100 -6.40 21.62 4.84
C ARG A 100 -7.51 20.74 5.38
N GLU A 101 -8.05 19.82 4.57
CA GLU A 101 -9.09 18.87 4.95
C GLU A 101 -8.56 17.84 5.97
N SER A 102 -7.30 17.44 5.86
CA SER A 102 -6.69 16.44 6.71
C SER A 102 -6.59 16.91 8.17
N ALA A 103 -6.94 16.02 9.11
CA ALA A 103 -6.73 16.26 10.54
C ALA A 103 -5.25 16.48 10.90
N TYR A 104 -4.33 15.93 10.11
CA TYR A 104 -2.88 16.07 10.30
C TYR A 104 -2.28 17.26 9.53
N LYS A 105 -3.12 18.08 8.83
CA LYS A 105 -2.70 19.22 8.01
C LYS A 105 -1.64 18.86 6.95
N THR A 106 -1.69 17.63 6.45
CA THR A 106 -0.80 17.10 5.41
C THR A 106 -1.54 16.19 4.44
N SER A 107 -0.97 16.01 3.25
CA SER A 107 -1.45 15.12 2.19
C SER A 107 -0.27 14.39 1.53
N GLY A 108 -0.52 13.42 0.65
CA GLY A 108 0.51 12.75 -0.13
C GLY A 108 0.95 11.37 0.35
N ASN A 109 0.50 10.90 1.52
CA ASN A 109 0.94 9.62 2.09
C ASN A 109 -0.18 8.57 2.15
N TYR A 110 -1.19 8.65 1.27
CA TYR A 110 -2.35 7.77 1.31
C TYR A 110 -1.99 6.30 1.09
N ALA A 111 -1.03 6.01 0.22
CA ALA A 111 -0.54 4.65 -0.01
C ALA A 111 0.12 4.04 1.23
N LEU A 112 0.87 4.84 2.01
CA LEU A 112 1.44 4.38 3.28
C LEU A 112 0.34 4.14 4.32
N LEU A 113 -0.71 4.95 4.32
CA LEU A 113 -1.87 4.73 5.18
C LEU A 113 -2.63 3.45 4.80
N ASP A 114 -2.72 3.11 3.50
CA ASP A 114 -3.30 1.85 3.03
C ASP A 114 -2.48 0.65 3.55
N GLN A 115 -1.16 0.73 3.48
CA GLN A 115 -0.24 -0.29 4.00
C GLN A 115 -0.37 -0.44 5.52
N ILE A 116 -0.49 0.66 6.26
CA ILE A 116 -0.73 0.64 7.71
C ILE A 116 -2.08 0.00 8.03
N ALA A 117 -3.13 0.30 7.23
CA ALA A 117 -4.43 -0.32 7.41
C ALA A 117 -4.37 -1.84 7.20
N ALA A 118 -3.62 -2.31 6.20
CA ALA A 118 -3.39 -3.73 5.97
C ALA A 118 -2.62 -4.39 7.13
N LEU A 119 -1.59 -3.73 7.67
CA LEU A 119 -0.86 -4.22 8.84
C LEU A 119 -1.75 -4.29 10.09
N LYS A 120 -2.62 -3.31 10.31
CA LYS A 120 -3.63 -3.36 11.39
C LYS A 120 -4.60 -4.53 11.19
N TRP A 121 -4.99 -4.79 9.94
CA TRP A 121 -5.82 -5.95 9.62
C TRP A 121 -5.09 -7.26 9.95
N VAL A 122 -3.80 -7.37 9.62
CA VAL A 122 -2.96 -8.53 9.97
C VAL A 122 -2.95 -8.74 11.48
N GLN A 123 -2.66 -7.70 12.26
CA GLN A 123 -2.65 -7.78 13.72
C GLN A 123 -3.99 -8.30 14.30
N LYS A 124 -5.10 -7.87 13.71
CA LYS A 124 -6.44 -8.23 14.20
C LYS A 124 -6.89 -9.63 13.78
N ASN A 125 -6.49 -10.10 12.59
CA ASN A 125 -7.16 -11.23 11.93
C ASN A 125 -6.27 -12.42 11.64
N ILE A 126 -4.93 -12.26 11.61
CA ILE A 126 -4.04 -13.29 11.06
C ILE A 126 -4.01 -14.59 11.89
N ALA A 127 -4.37 -14.51 13.16
CA ALA A 127 -4.51 -15.69 14.02
C ALA A 127 -5.58 -16.67 13.48
N ALA A 128 -6.66 -16.17 12.89
CA ALA A 128 -7.68 -17.00 12.26
C ALA A 128 -7.15 -17.81 11.06
N PHE A 129 -6.00 -17.43 10.51
CA PHE A 129 -5.29 -18.11 9.42
C PHE A 129 -4.10 -18.94 9.92
N GLY A 130 -3.97 -19.14 11.24
CA GLY A 130 -2.89 -19.87 11.88
C GLY A 130 -1.58 -19.08 11.99
N GLY A 131 -1.61 -17.78 11.77
CA GLY A 131 -0.44 -16.89 11.91
C GLY A 131 -0.30 -16.33 13.32
N ASP A 132 0.92 -15.99 13.71
CA ASP A 132 1.21 -15.31 14.96
C ASP A 132 1.31 -13.79 14.76
N PRO A 133 0.35 -12.98 15.27
CA PRO A 133 0.42 -11.53 15.18
C PRO A 133 1.61 -10.95 15.96
N GLY A 134 2.18 -11.69 16.93
CA GLY A 134 3.41 -11.33 17.64
C GLY A 134 4.70 -11.66 16.88
N ASN A 135 4.63 -12.22 15.66
CA ASN A 135 5.79 -12.63 14.87
C ASN A 135 5.62 -12.25 13.40
N VAL A 136 5.51 -10.95 13.13
CA VAL A 136 5.28 -10.38 11.79
C VAL A 136 6.57 -9.81 11.24
N THR A 137 6.98 -10.27 10.05
CA THR A 137 8.07 -9.72 9.24
C THR A 137 7.48 -8.95 8.06
N LEU A 138 7.78 -7.67 7.96
CA LEU A 138 7.44 -6.84 6.81
C LEU A 138 8.57 -6.93 5.78
N PHE A 139 8.25 -7.18 4.50
CA PHE A 139 9.27 -7.24 3.46
C PHE A 139 8.75 -6.65 2.14
N GLY A 140 9.67 -6.14 1.33
CA GLY A 140 9.32 -5.51 0.08
C GLY A 140 10.53 -5.20 -0.78
N GLN A 141 10.31 -5.07 -2.09
CA GLN A 141 11.35 -4.83 -3.08
C GLN A 141 11.15 -3.47 -3.76
N SER A 142 12.24 -2.76 -4.11
CA SER A 142 12.21 -1.48 -4.82
C SER A 142 11.35 -0.43 -4.09
N ALA A 143 10.29 0.07 -4.69
CA ALA A 143 9.32 0.96 -4.02
C ALA A 143 8.71 0.32 -2.75
N GLY A 144 8.47 -1.00 -2.75
CA GLY A 144 8.06 -1.74 -1.56
C GLY A 144 9.11 -1.72 -0.45
N SER A 145 10.39 -1.82 -0.80
CA SER A 145 11.51 -1.66 0.14
C SER A 145 11.55 -0.26 0.77
N ARG A 146 11.30 0.77 -0.03
CA ARG A 146 11.17 2.16 0.48
C ARG A 146 10.00 2.29 1.44
N SER A 147 8.86 1.69 1.09
CA SER A 147 7.71 1.62 2.01
C SER A 147 8.06 0.96 3.32
N VAL A 148 8.75 -0.19 3.30
CA VAL A 148 9.24 -0.88 4.50
C VAL A 148 10.08 0.06 5.36
N SER A 149 11.05 0.75 4.76
CA SER A 149 11.92 1.69 5.45
C SER A 149 11.16 2.87 6.07
N LEU A 150 10.20 3.44 5.34
CA LEU A 150 9.35 4.53 5.84
C LEU A 150 8.45 4.06 6.98
N LEU A 151 7.90 2.84 6.90
CA LEU A 151 7.06 2.26 7.95
C LEU A 151 7.84 1.97 9.23
N MET A 152 9.14 1.64 9.15
CA MET A 152 10.00 1.45 10.32
C MET A 152 10.12 2.72 11.18
N ILE A 153 10.05 3.90 10.58
CA ILE A 153 10.14 5.18 11.28
C ILE A 153 8.78 5.87 11.47
N SER A 154 7.70 5.27 10.97
CA SER A 154 6.35 5.82 11.02
C SER A 154 5.68 5.54 12.38
N PRO A 155 5.35 6.55 13.21
CA PRO A 155 4.68 6.32 14.49
C PRO A 155 3.37 5.53 14.38
N PRO A 156 2.50 5.75 13.36
CA PRO A 156 1.28 4.96 13.19
C PRO A 156 1.50 3.47 12.88
N ALA A 157 2.71 3.07 12.46
CA ALA A 157 3.07 1.68 12.18
C ALA A 157 3.76 0.98 13.37
N LYS A 158 4.03 1.72 14.45
CA LYS A 158 4.70 1.18 15.65
C LYS A 158 3.93 -0.01 16.23
N GLY A 159 4.65 -1.12 16.42
CA GLY A 159 4.09 -2.35 17.00
C GLY A 159 3.27 -3.21 16.04
N LEU A 160 3.13 -2.82 14.75
CA LEU A 160 2.39 -3.61 13.77
C LEU A 160 3.23 -4.71 13.11
N PHE A 161 4.56 -4.65 13.22
CA PHE A 161 5.50 -5.67 12.76
C PHE A 161 6.74 -5.70 13.66
N HIS A 162 7.52 -6.77 13.59
CA HIS A 162 8.62 -7.08 14.52
C HIS A 162 9.97 -7.16 13.81
N ARG A 163 9.96 -7.43 12.50
CA ARG A 163 11.16 -7.54 11.65
C ARG A 163 10.88 -6.90 10.30
N ALA A 164 11.93 -6.46 9.63
CA ALA A 164 11.84 -5.85 8.32
C ALA A 164 12.95 -6.38 7.40
N ILE A 165 12.60 -6.58 6.12
CA ILE A 165 13.53 -6.92 5.04
C ILE A 165 13.29 -5.94 3.89
N ALA A 166 14.29 -5.13 3.58
CA ALA A 166 14.24 -4.12 2.52
C ALA A 166 15.13 -4.56 1.35
N GLU A 167 14.51 -4.93 0.23
CA GLU A 167 15.21 -5.51 -0.93
C GLU A 167 15.34 -4.49 -2.05
N SER A 168 16.56 -4.23 -2.52
CA SER A 168 16.85 -3.38 -3.70
C SER A 168 16.20 -1.99 -3.63
N GLY A 169 16.25 -1.36 -2.45
CA GLY A 169 15.77 0.00 -2.22
C GLY A 169 16.13 0.47 -0.82
N GLY A 170 16.73 1.65 -0.71
CA GLY A 170 17.11 2.24 0.58
C GLY A 170 16.13 3.33 1.03
N PRO A 171 16.14 3.70 2.33
CA PRO A 171 15.33 4.79 2.87
C PRO A 171 15.84 6.15 2.38
N ILE A 172 17.13 6.25 2.14
CA ILE A 172 17.82 7.45 1.70
C ILE A 172 18.38 7.15 0.32
N ILE A 173 17.71 7.67 -0.70
CA ILE A 173 18.28 7.73 -2.04
C ILE A 173 18.71 9.17 -2.23
N GLY A 174 19.93 9.39 -2.68
CA GLY A 174 20.37 10.70 -3.10
C GLY A 174 19.35 11.31 -4.03
N SER A 175 19.08 12.57 -3.85
CA SER A 175 18.03 13.33 -4.54
C SER A 175 18.06 13.20 -6.07
N GLU A 176 19.16 12.76 -6.62
CA GLU A 176 19.44 12.63 -8.04
C GLU A 176 18.66 11.50 -8.75
N TYR A 177 18.22 10.48 -8.01
CA TYR A 177 17.46 9.33 -8.55
C TYR A 177 15.98 9.32 -8.17
N LEU A 178 15.56 10.23 -7.31
CA LEU A 178 14.16 10.38 -7.00
C LEU A 178 13.53 11.23 -8.11
N ASN A 179 12.52 10.66 -8.76
CA ASN A 179 11.55 11.38 -9.55
C ASN A 179 11.35 12.78 -8.93
N PRO A 180 11.25 13.88 -9.73
CA PRO A 180 11.02 15.22 -9.21
C PRO A 180 9.88 15.36 -8.19
N PHE A 181 9.03 14.34 -8.07
CA PHE A 181 8.04 14.22 -7.00
C PHE A 181 8.64 14.01 -5.59
N PHE A 182 9.94 13.71 -5.45
CA PHE A 182 10.56 13.36 -4.18
C PHE A 182 11.74 14.25 -3.78
N ASN A 183 11.96 15.37 -4.49
CA ASN A 183 13.08 16.29 -4.20
C ASN A 183 12.93 17.06 -2.86
N GLY A 184 12.05 16.61 -1.97
CA GLY A 184 11.91 17.17 -0.62
C GLY A 184 11.27 18.57 -0.58
N ASP A 185 11.07 19.20 -1.72
CA ASP A 185 10.42 20.51 -1.82
C ASP A 185 8.91 20.34 -1.87
N MET A 186 8.30 20.39 -0.69
CA MET A 186 6.84 20.28 -0.52
C MET A 186 6.08 21.38 -1.27
N GLU A 187 6.68 22.54 -1.51
CA GLU A 187 6.06 23.60 -2.29
C GLU A 187 5.94 23.20 -3.76
N ASN A 188 7.01 22.66 -4.35
CA ASN A 188 6.97 22.17 -5.72
C ASN A 188 6.01 20.99 -5.90
N VAL A 189 5.99 20.03 -4.96
CA VAL A 189 5.06 18.91 -5.02
C VAL A 189 3.62 19.39 -4.89
N SER A 190 3.35 20.38 -4.04
CA SER A 190 2.04 21.02 -3.90
C SER A 190 1.60 21.75 -5.18
N LYS A 191 2.52 22.49 -5.83
CA LYS A 191 2.28 23.11 -7.15
C LYS A 191 1.97 22.08 -8.24
N MET A 192 2.57 20.90 -8.17
CA MET A 192 2.25 19.81 -9.11
C MET A 192 0.82 19.28 -8.92
N GLY A 193 0.36 19.16 -7.68
CA GLY A 193 -1.03 18.79 -7.39
C GLY A 193 -2.02 19.82 -7.94
N GLN A 194 -1.73 21.11 -7.77
CA GLN A 194 -2.53 22.20 -8.36
C GLN A 194 -2.53 22.15 -9.90
N LYS A 195 -1.38 21.89 -10.52
CA LYS A 195 -1.28 21.70 -11.99
C LYS A 195 -2.08 20.49 -12.46
N LEU A 196 -2.17 19.43 -11.66
CA LEU A 196 -3.02 18.28 -11.99
C LEU A 196 -4.50 18.69 -11.96
N ALA A 197 -4.94 19.39 -10.91
CA ALA A 197 -6.31 19.90 -10.84
C ALA A 197 -6.68 20.78 -12.05
N ALA A 198 -5.77 21.69 -12.45
CA ALA A 198 -5.94 22.53 -13.64
C ALA A 198 -6.02 21.72 -14.93
N LYS A 199 -5.15 20.70 -15.10
CA LYS A 199 -5.20 19.80 -16.26
C LYS A 199 -6.50 19.01 -16.38
N LEU A 200 -7.12 18.69 -15.24
CA LEU A 200 -8.41 18.02 -15.17
C LEU A 200 -9.60 18.98 -15.31
N GLY A 201 -9.34 20.30 -15.45
CA GLY A 201 -10.38 21.32 -15.53
C GLY A 201 -11.13 21.55 -14.21
N CYS A 202 -10.53 21.15 -13.08
CA CYS A 202 -11.17 21.22 -11.76
C CYS A 202 -10.83 22.50 -10.98
N ASP A 203 -9.81 23.25 -11.39
CA ASP A 203 -9.27 24.40 -10.64
C ASP A 203 -10.21 25.61 -10.58
N GLY A 204 -11.15 25.71 -11.54
CA GLY A 204 -12.20 26.74 -11.57
C GLY A 204 -13.52 26.33 -10.89
N ALA A 205 -13.60 25.13 -10.34
CA ALA A 205 -14.82 24.66 -9.69
C ALA A 205 -15.01 25.32 -8.31
N GLU A 206 -16.29 25.55 -7.91
CA GLU A 206 -16.63 26.07 -6.57
C GLU A 206 -16.06 25.18 -5.46
N ASP A 207 -16.17 23.85 -5.63
CA ASP A 207 -15.50 22.83 -4.80
C ASP A 207 -14.53 22.01 -5.67
N VAL A 208 -13.28 22.44 -5.66
CA VAL A 208 -12.20 21.78 -6.43
C VAL A 208 -12.01 20.34 -6.02
N LEU A 209 -12.11 20.00 -4.71
CA LEU A 209 -11.92 18.61 -4.26
C LEU A 209 -13.08 17.72 -4.66
N ALA A 210 -14.31 18.19 -4.60
CA ALA A 210 -15.46 17.45 -5.10
C ALA A 210 -15.32 17.19 -6.60
N ALA A 211 -14.94 18.20 -7.39
CA ALA A 211 -14.72 18.06 -8.84
C ALA A 211 -13.57 17.04 -9.15
N MET A 212 -12.50 17.02 -8.36
CA MET A 212 -11.41 16.06 -8.53
C MET A 212 -11.79 14.63 -8.10
N ARG A 213 -12.89 14.44 -7.35
CA ARG A 213 -13.39 13.14 -6.88
C ARG A 213 -14.52 12.59 -7.75
N ALA A 214 -15.08 13.40 -8.64
CA ALA A 214 -16.12 13.00 -9.57
C ALA A 214 -15.55 12.24 -10.78
#